data_716971bdd842db50ae28f0e8fc026e64
#
_entry.id   716971bdd842db50ae28f0e8fc026e64
#
_cell.length_a   1.000
_cell.length_b   1.000
_cell.length_c   1.000
_cell.angle_alpha   90.00
_cell.angle_beta   90.00
_cell.angle_gamma   90.00
#
_symmetry.space_group_name_H-M   'P 1'
#
loop_
_entity.id
_entity.type
_entity.pdbx_description
1 polymer ?
#
loop_
_entity_poly.entity_id
_entity_poly.type
_entity_poly.pdbx_seq_one_letter_code
_entity_poly.pdbx_strand_id
1 'polypeptide(L)'
;MDKINLLQKIIDESKRIVFFGGAGISTESGIPDFRSANGVYNLKLDRNFSPEELVSHTMYEKYPEEFYDFYKKHLVYPKAKPNFAIRRKWKINGYSNSKY
;
A
#
# COMPACT_ATOMS: atom_id res chain seq x y z
N MET A 1 7.37 -29.51 -8.62
CA MET A 1 6.99 -28.17 -9.15
C MET A 1 7.15 -27.16 -8.04
N ASP A 2 7.87 -26.08 -8.25
CA ASP A 2 7.97 -25.08 -7.21
C ASP A 2 6.68 -24.25 -7.11
N LYS A 3 6.59 -23.49 -6.03
CA LYS A 3 5.37 -22.73 -5.74
C LYS A 3 5.08 -21.64 -6.77
N ILE A 4 6.12 -21.06 -7.36
CA ILE A 4 5.97 -20.01 -8.37
C ILE A 4 5.39 -20.58 -9.65
N ASN A 5 5.90 -21.73 -10.10
CA ASN A 5 5.38 -22.39 -11.29
C ASN A 5 3.94 -22.86 -11.08
N LEU A 6 3.61 -23.34 -9.90
CA LEU A 6 2.24 -23.72 -9.57
C LEU A 6 1.31 -22.53 -9.64
N LEU A 7 1.72 -21.40 -9.05
CA LEU A 7 0.92 -20.16 -9.10
C LEU A 7 0.75 -19.69 -10.54
N GLN A 8 1.80 -19.74 -11.35
CA GLN A 8 1.73 -19.32 -12.75
C GLN A 8 0.70 -20.17 -13.51
N LYS A 9 0.70 -21.48 -13.27
CA LYS A 9 -0.26 -22.38 -13.90
C LYS A 9 -1.69 -22.02 -13.52
N ILE A 10 -1.94 -21.72 -12.24
CA ILE A 10 -3.25 -21.32 -11.76
C ILE A 10 -3.72 -20.05 -12.45
N ILE A 11 -2.82 -19.06 -12.57
CA ILE A 11 -3.13 -17.81 -13.25
C ILE A 11 -3.47 -18.04 -14.73
N ASP A 12 -2.65 -18.83 -15.40
CA ASP A 12 -2.84 -19.10 -16.83
C ASP A 12 -4.15 -19.81 -17.14
N GLU A 13 -4.59 -20.69 -16.24
CA GLU A 13 -5.83 -21.45 -16.42
C GLU A 13 -7.06 -20.69 -15.91
N SER A 14 -6.89 -19.58 -15.21
CA SER A 14 -8.00 -18.85 -14.63
C SER A 14 -8.64 -17.89 -15.63
N LYS A 15 -9.96 -17.84 -15.64
CA LYS A 15 -10.72 -16.94 -16.52
C LYS A 15 -11.18 -15.68 -15.79
N ARG A 16 -11.24 -15.71 -14.47
CA ARG A 16 -11.68 -14.60 -13.64
C ARG A 16 -10.70 -14.45 -12.49
N ILE A 17 -9.91 -13.40 -12.51
CA ILE A 17 -8.89 -13.16 -11.51
C ILE A 17 -9.24 -11.89 -10.75
N VAL A 18 -9.23 -11.98 -9.42
CA VAL A 18 -9.33 -10.82 -8.54
C VAL A 18 -7.99 -10.63 -7.86
N PHE A 19 -7.43 -9.45 -7.98
CA PHE A 19 -6.21 -9.06 -7.29
C PHE A 19 -6.57 -8.18 -6.10
N PHE A 20 -6.11 -8.58 -4.91
CA PHE A 20 -6.27 -7.80 -3.70
C PHE A 20 -4.90 -7.46 -3.15
N GLY A 21 -4.55 -6.17 -3.20
CA GLY A 21 -3.25 -5.70 -2.71
C GLY A 21 -3.42 -4.75 -1.53
N GLY A 22 -2.58 -4.92 -0.52
CA GLY A 22 -2.54 -4.05 0.63
C GLY A 22 -1.33 -3.12 0.58
N ALA A 23 -0.99 -2.52 1.74
CA ALA A 23 0.11 -1.56 1.85
C ALA A 23 1.46 -2.16 1.45
N GLY A 24 1.65 -3.47 1.59
CA GLY A 24 2.89 -4.14 1.22
C GLY A 24 3.22 -4.03 -0.26
N ILE A 25 2.23 -3.87 -1.13
CA ILE A 25 2.50 -3.72 -2.57
C ILE A 25 3.03 -2.31 -2.90
N SER A 26 2.83 -1.36 -2.01
CA SER A 26 3.25 0.03 -2.21
C SER A 26 4.68 0.29 -1.76
N THR A 27 5.29 -0.61 -0.99
CA THR A 27 6.64 -0.41 -0.44
C THR A 27 7.70 -0.31 -1.54
N GLU A 28 7.53 -1.05 -2.63
CA GLU A 28 8.43 -0.96 -3.79
C GLU A 28 8.32 0.40 -4.52
N SER A 29 7.29 1.17 -4.24
CA SER A 29 7.13 2.52 -4.77
C SER A 29 7.63 3.60 -3.81
N GLY A 30 8.28 3.20 -2.71
CA GLY A 30 8.82 4.12 -1.71
C GLY A 30 7.79 4.57 -0.68
N ILE A 31 6.63 3.94 -0.63
CA ILE A 31 5.59 4.27 0.35
C ILE A 31 5.67 3.25 1.48
N PRO A 32 5.98 3.66 2.73
CA PRO A 32 6.09 2.70 3.83
C PRO A 32 4.74 2.07 4.16
N ASP A 33 4.76 0.80 4.54
CA ASP A 33 3.59 0.14 5.09
C ASP A 33 3.35 0.59 6.55
N PHE A 34 2.46 -0.09 7.27
CA PHE A 34 2.12 0.36 8.62
C PHE A 34 2.93 -0.36 9.70
N ARG A 35 3.10 -1.68 9.62
CA ARG A 35 3.58 -2.50 10.75
C ARG A 35 4.97 -3.06 10.61
N SER A 36 5.62 -2.95 9.46
CA SER A 36 7.00 -3.41 9.30
C SER A 36 7.96 -2.53 10.11
N ALA A 37 9.22 -2.95 10.24
CA ALA A 37 10.22 -2.23 11.00
C ALA A 37 10.37 -0.76 10.55
N ASN A 38 10.21 -0.50 9.25
CA ASN A 38 10.30 0.85 8.69
C ASN A 38 8.90 1.43 8.39
N GLY A 39 7.85 0.82 8.91
CA GLY A 39 6.49 1.22 8.64
C GLY A 39 6.04 2.41 9.49
N VAL A 40 4.87 2.95 9.13
CA VAL A 40 4.32 4.17 9.74
C VAL A 40 4.08 3.99 11.23
N TYR A 41 3.62 2.80 11.67
CA TYR A 41 3.33 2.58 13.08
C TYR A 41 4.58 2.49 13.96
N ASN A 42 5.74 2.32 13.37
CA ASN A 42 7.00 2.29 14.10
C ASN A 42 7.74 3.62 14.10
N LEU A 43 7.12 4.68 13.59
CA LEU A 43 7.69 6.02 13.67
C LEU A 43 7.76 6.49 15.11
N LYS A 44 8.90 7.04 15.50
CA LYS A 44 9.07 7.67 16.79
C LYS A 44 8.70 9.14 16.65
N LEU A 45 7.62 9.53 17.30
CA LEU A 45 7.10 10.89 17.22
C LEU A 45 7.31 11.62 18.54
N ASP A 46 7.67 12.88 18.47
CA ASP A 46 7.74 13.77 19.62
C ASP A 46 6.35 14.37 19.86
N ARG A 47 5.40 13.49 20.15
CA ARG A 47 3.98 13.84 20.34
C ARG A 47 3.34 12.96 21.40
N ASN A 48 2.22 13.44 21.95
CA ASN A 48 1.45 12.71 22.96
C ASN A 48 0.65 11.53 22.38
N PHE A 49 0.54 11.43 21.06
CA PHE A 49 -0.24 10.40 20.39
C PHE A 49 0.67 9.46 19.61
N SER A 50 0.35 8.16 19.62
CA SER A 50 1.04 7.20 18.79
C SER A 50 0.62 7.34 17.32
N PRO A 51 1.43 6.85 16.36
CA PRO A 51 1.01 6.86 14.95
C PRO A 51 -0.33 6.16 14.70
N GLU A 52 -0.60 5.06 15.42
CA GLU A 52 -1.88 4.36 15.29
C GLU A 52 -3.06 5.20 15.75
N GLU A 53 -2.88 5.94 16.85
CA GLU A 53 -3.91 6.86 17.33
C GLU A 53 -4.12 8.00 16.34
N LEU A 54 -3.05 8.53 15.75
CA LEU A 54 -3.12 9.68 14.85
C LEU A 54 -3.89 9.40 13.56
N VAL A 55 -3.97 8.14 13.13
CA VAL A 55 -4.73 7.76 11.92
C VAL A 55 -6.12 7.23 12.24
N SER A 56 -6.56 7.31 13.48
CA SER A 56 -7.85 6.77 13.88
C SER A 56 -9.00 7.71 13.52
N HIS A 57 -10.19 7.15 13.42
CA HIS A 57 -11.42 7.94 13.21
C HIS A 57 -11.66 8.92 14.34
N THR A 58 -11.41 8.52 15.59
CA THR A 58 -11.54 9.38 16.75
C THR A 58 -10.65 10.62 16.65
N MET A 59 -9.41 10.43 16.19
CA MET A 59 -8.48 11.56 16.00
C MET A 59 -9.00 12.52 14.93
N TYR A 60 -9.52 11.97 13.84
CA TYR A 60 -10.10 12.77 12.77
C TYR A 60 -11.25 13.66 13.29
N GLU A 61 -12.10 13.11 14.16
CA GLU A 61 -13.24 13.85 14.71
C GLU A 61 -12.84 14.85 15.78
N LYS A 62 -11.98 14.45 16.73
CA LYS A 62 -11.69 15.27 17.92
C LYS A 62 -10.51 16.22 17.74
N TYR A 63 -9.53 15.81 16.96
CA TYR A 63 -8.29 16.57 16.77
C TYR A 63 -7.92 16.63 15.29
N PRO A 64 -8.74 17.28 14.46
CA PRO A 64 -8.53 17.26 13.02
C PRO A 64 -7.20 17.88 12.57
N GLU A 65 -6.71 18.90 13.28
CA GLU A 65 -5.43 19.51 12.95
C GLU A 65 -4.27 18.53 13.11
N GLU A 66 -4.27 17.77 14.22
CA GLU A 66 -3.26 16.74 14.46
C GLU A 66 -3.34 15.61 13.42
N PHE A 67 -4.57 15.19 13.11
CA PHE A 67 -4.80 14.15 12.10
C PHE A 67 -4.26 14.57 10.75
N TYR A 68 -4.63 15.75 10.27
CA TYR A 68 -4.21 16.22 8.95
C TYR A 68 -2.73 16.53 8.88
N ASP A 69 -2.14 17.04 9.95
CA ASP A 69 -0.70 17.29 9.98
C ASP A 69 0.09 15.99 9.79
N PHE A 70 -0.29 14.95 10.54
CA PHE A 70 0.34 13.64 10.40
C PHE A 70 0.06 13.03 9.02
N TYR A 71 -1.16 13.13 8.54
CA TYR A 71 -1.57 12.61 7.24
C TYR A 71 -0.71 13.20 6.12
N LYS A 72 -0.57 14.51 6.11
CA LYS A 72 0.20 15.20 5.08
C LYS A 72 1.68 14.85 5.12
N LYS A 73 2.23 14.70 6.32
CA LYS A 73 3.66 14.42 6.47
C LYS A 73 4.05 12.98 6.18
N HIS A 74 3.18 12.03 6.50
CA HIS A 74 3.56 10.62 6.52
C HIS A 74 2.73 9.71 5.62
N LEU A 75 1.59 10.16 5.11
CA LEU A 75 0.68 9.31 4.32
C LEU A 75 0.49 9.78 2.88
N VAL A 76 0.92 10.97 2.53
CA VAL A 76 0.75 11.52 1.18
C VAL A 76 2.09 11.47 0.44
N TYR A 77 2.09 10.79 -0.71
CA TYR A 77 3.28 10.59 -1.53
C TYR A 77 2.97 10.96 -2.99
N PRO A 78 2.85 12.26 -3.30
CA PRO A 78 2.40 12.69 -4.63
C PRO A 78 3.38 12.36 -5.76
N LYS A 79 4.64 12.09 -5.43
CA LYS A 79 5.66 11.75 -6.43
C LYS A 79 5.87 10.25 -6.59
N ALA A 80 5.16 9.42 -5.83
CA ALA A 80 5.28 7.97 -5.95
C ALA A 80 4.77 7.51 -7.32
N LYS A 81 5.44 6.48 -7.86
CA LYS A 81 5.09 5.92 -9.17
C LYS A 81 4.70 4.46 -9.01
N PRO A 82 3.85 3.94 -9.90
CA PRO A 82 3.52 2.52 -9.87
C PRO A 82 4.78 1.67 -10.03
N ASN A 83 4.91 0.65 -9.19
CA ASN A 83 6.00 -0.30 -9.27
C ASN A 83 5.65 -1.45 -10.22
N PHE A 84 6.60 -2.37 -10.38
CA PHE A 84 6.46 -3.49 -11.31
C PHE A 84 5.24 -4.36 -11.01
N ALA A 85 4.96 -4.64 -9.75
CA ALA A 85 3.82 -5.47 -9.36
C ALA A 85 2.49 -4.84 -9.79
N ILE A 86 2.35 -3.52 -9.59
CA ILE A 86 1.14 -2.79 -9.97
C ILE A 86 0.97 -2.78 -11.49
N ARG A 87 2.07 -2.57 -12.23
CA ARG A 87 2.03 -2.55 -13.69
C ARG A 87 1.64 -3.91 -14.27
N ARG A 88 2.15 -4.99 -13.69
CA ARG A 88 1.91 -6.35 -14.20
C ARG A 88 0.47 -6.78 -14.07
N LYS A 89 -0.23 -6.35 -13.04
CA LYS A 89 -1.62 -6.73 -12.85
C LYS A 89 -2.52 -6.31 -14.04
N TRP A 90 -2.16 -5.23 -14.72
CA TRP A 90 -2.94 -4.74 -15.86
C TRP A 90 -2.74 -5.56 -17.13
N LYS A 91 -1.78 -6.49 -17.14
CA LYS A 91 -1.49 -7.36 -18.27
C LYS A 91 -2.00 -8.78 -18.11
N ILE A 92 -2.61 -9.08 -16.97
CA ILE A 92 -3.16 -10.42 -16.71
C ILE A 92 -4.39 -10.62 -17.60
N ASN A 93 -4.52 -11.81 -18.20
CA ASN A 93 -5.62 -12.18 -19.09
C ASN A 93 -5.77 -11.26 -20.31
N GLY A 94 -4.68 -10.77 -20.84
CA GLY A 94 -4.67 -9.89 -22.01
C GLY A 94 -5.13 -8.46 -21.74
N TYR A 95 -5.45 -8.15 -20.51
CA TYR A 95 -5.82 -6.81 -20.12
C TYR A 95 -4.57 -5.94 -20.01
N SER A 96 -4.58 -4.79 -20.68
CA SER A 96 -3.47 -3.87 -20.58
C SER A 96 -3.98 -2.45 -20.37
N ASN A 97 -3.21 -1.68 -19.63
CA ASN A 97 -3.49 -0.26 -19.39
C ASN A 97 -2.22 0.53 -19.69
N SER A 98 -2.27 1.30 -20.76
CA SER A 98 -1.12 2.08 -21.23
C SER A 98 -0.78 3.26 -20.34
N LYS A 99 -1.61 3.59 -19.35
CA LYS A 99 -1.35 4.70 -18.43
C LYS A 99 -0.25 4.37 -17.43
N TYR A 100 0.09 3.12 -17.29
CA TYR A 100 1.15 2.67 -16.40
C TYR A 100 2.23 1.95 -17.24
#